data_37b8e17b6fd4bb953ef3ec070b1f3d0b
#
_entry.id   37b8e17b6fd4bb953ef3ec070b1f3d0b
#
_cell.length_a   1.000
_cell.length_b   1.000
_cell.length_c   1.000
_cell.angle_alpha   90.00
_cell.angle_beta   90.00
_cell.angle_gamma   90.00
#
_symmetry.space_group_name_H-M   'P 1'
#
loop_
_entity.id
_entity.type
_entity.pdbx_description
1 polymer ?
#
loop_
_entity_poly.entity_id
_entity_poly.type
_entity_poly.pdbx_seq_one_letter_code
_entity_poly.pdbx_strand_id
1 'polypeptide(L)'
;MSTSAVLKPAASQPDLAAVKQRQHGAWSSGDYAVVGTTLQIVGEQLCEAVDLRAGSKVLDVAAGNGNATLAAARRWCDVTSTDYVPALLKRGRERAAAEHLMIEFREADAEALPFADASYDVVLSTFGVMFTPDQDKAASELARVCRSGGKIGLANWTPQGFIGQLFKTIGKHIAPPAGVKSPALWGTAARLDEMFASQASEIAAEPRMFVFRYRSPDHWLEIFKTFYGPTLKAFAALDESGQGALKRDLQALLGEFNRADDGTVVVHSEYLEAVITKR
;
A
#
# COMPACT_ATOMS: atom_id res chain seq x y z
N MET A 1 33.61 45.70 -2.15
CA MET A 1 33.34 44.46 -2.89
C MET A 1 32.11 43.84 -2.26
N SER A 2 30.96 43.98 -2.92
CA SER A 2 29.66 43.50 -2.42
C SER A 2 29.40 42.08 -2.95
N THR A 3 29.46 41.10 -2.10
CA THR A 3 29.13 39.73 -2.43
C THR A 3 27.62 39.56 -2.51
N SER A 4 27.10 39.48 -3.73
CA SER A 4 25.70 39.17 -4.01
C SER A 4 25.47 37.70 -3.65
N ALA A 5 24.71 37.42 -2.59
CA ALA A 5 24.29 36.10 -2.25
C ALA A 5 23.24 35.64 -3.29
N VAL A 6 23.58 34.65 -4.09
CA VAL A 6 22.65 33.99 -5.00
C VAL A 6 21.68 33.18 -4.14
N LEU A 7 20.46 33.66 -3.98
CA LEU A 7 19.37 32.91 -3.38
C LEU A 7 19.08 31.65 -4.20
N LYS A 8 19.30 30.47 -3.64
CA LYS A 8 18.82 29.22 -4.23
C LYS A 8 17.30 29.34 -4.43
N PRO A 9 16.77 29.01 -5.63
CA PRO A 9 15.32 29.01 -5.84
C PRO A 9 14.69 28.03 -4.84
N ALA A 10 13.64 28.47 -4.15
CA ALA A 10 12.84 27.61 -3.29
C ALA A 10 12.33 26.44 -4.15
N ALA A 11 12.53 25.22 -3.66
CA ALA A 11 12.00 24.03 -4.33
C ALA A 11 10.48 24.21 -4.47
N SER A 12 9.97 24.17 -5.68
CA SER A 12 8.53 24.24 -5.94
C SER A 12 7.85 23.10 -5.20
N GLN A 13 6.75 23.39 -4.51
CA GLN A 13 5.94 22.33 -3.88
C GLN A 13 5.50 21.31 -4.96
N PRO A 14 5.48 20.00 -4.63
CA PRO A 14 5.07 18.99 -5.59
C PRO A 14 3.60 19.19 -5.99
N ASP A 15 3.31 19.03 -7.28
CA ASP A 15 1.93 18.95 -7.75
C ASP A 15 1.34 17.58 -7.38
N LEU A 16 0.77 17.50 -6.16
CA LEU A 16 0.21 16.27 -5.61
C LEU A 16 -0.99 15.76 -6.43
N ALA A 17 -1.73 16.66 -7.09
CA ALA A 17 -2.86 16.27 -7.94
C ALA A 17 -2.38 15.53 -9.19
N ALA A 18 -1.34 16.05 -9.87
CA ALA A 18 -0.72 15.37 -11.00
C ALA A 18 -0.06 14.04 -10.59
N VAL A 19 0.53 13.97 -9.38
CA VAL A 19 1.09 12.71 -8.86
C VAL A 19 -0.02 11.69 -8.64
N LYS A 20 -1.12 12.08 -8.00
CA LYS A 20 -2.29 11.22 -7.76
C LYS A 20 -2.88 10.69 -9.06
N GLN A 21 -3.02 11.53 -10.08
CA GLN A 21 -3.52 11.10 -11.37
C GLN A 21 -2.62 10.05 -12.04
N ARG A 22 -1.29 10.23 -11.98
CA ARG A 22 -0.33 9.22 -12.48
C ARG A 22 -0.42 7.91 -11.71
N GLN A 23 -0.54 7.96 -10.39
CA GLN A 23 -0.70 6.77 -9.55
C GLN A 23 -2.02 6.06 -9.85
N HIS A 24 -3.14 6.79 -9.98
CA HIS A 24 -4.41 6.22 -10.42
C HIS A 24 -4.26 5.49 -11.76
N GLY A 25 -3.59 6.11 -12.76
CA GLY A 25 -3.29 5.48 -14.04
C GLY A 25 -2.38 4.25 -13.91
N ALA A 26 -1.47 4.21 -12.93
CA ALA A 26 -0.63 3.03 -12.67
C ALA A 26 -1.45 1.88 -12.06
N TRP A 27 -2.25 2.15 -11.03
CA TRP A 27 -3.07 1.14 -10.36
C TRP A 27 -4.27 0.67 -11.18
N SER A 28 -4.73 1.48 -12.14
CA SER A 28 -5.74 1.10 -13.15
C SER A 28 -5.15 0.25 -14.28
N SER A 29 -3.81 0.13 -14.38
CA SER A 29 -3.14 -0.66 -15.42
C SER A 29 -2.80 -2.07 -14.93
N GLY A 30 -2.83 -3.04 -15.82
CA GLY A 30 -2.68 -4.44 -15.46
C GLY A 30 -3.91 -4.98 -14.69
N ASP A 31 -3.72 -6.04 -13.95
CA ASP A 31 -4.73 -6.56 -13.01
C ASP A 31 -4.03 -6.86 -11.68
N TYR A 32 -3.97 -5.85 -10.80
CA TYR A 32 -3.33 -6.01 -9.49
C TYR A 32 -3.90 -7.18 -8.70
N ALA A 33 -5.15 -7.58 -8.93
CA ALA A 33 -5.77 -8.69 -8.21
C ALA A 33 -4.98 -10.02 -8.37
N VAL A 34 -4.23 -10.19 -9.47
CA VAL A 34 -3.37 -11.37 -9.68
C VAL A 34 -2.25 -11.42 -8.62
N VAL A 35 -1.64 -10.27 -8.31
CA VAL A 35 -0.62 -10.16 -7.24
C VAL A 35 -1.31 -10.02 -5.88
N GLY A 36 -2.30 -9.14 -5.77
CA GLY A 36 -2.99 -8.82 -4.52
C GLY A 36 -3.61 -10.04 -3.85
N THR A 37 -4.22 -10.94 -4.62
CA THR A 37 -4.84 -12.15 -4.05
C THR A 37 -3.84 -13.05 -3.32
N THR A 38 -2.57 -13.06 -3.71
CA THR A 38 -1.54 -13.84 -2.99
C THR A 38 -1.28 -13.32 -1.58
N LEU A 39 -1.65 -12.06 -1.30
CA LEU A 39 -1.44 -11.37 -0.02
C LEU A 39 -2.61 -11.53 0.98
N GLN A 40 -3.59 -12.40 0.71
CA GLN A 40 -4.78 -12.57 1.56
C GLN A 40 -4.45 -12.77 3.05
N ILE A 41 -3.42 -13.57 3.34
CA ILE A 41 -3.00 -13.88 4.71
C ILE A 41 -2.70 -12.60 5.53
N VAL A 42 -2.21 -11.54 4.88
CA VAL A 42 -1.90 -10.27 5.58
C VAL A 42 -3.18 -9.58 6.06
N GLY A 43 -4.25 -9.61 5.24
CA GLY A 43 -5.57 -9.08 5.67
C GLY A 43 -6.15 -9.87 6.84
N GLU A 44 -6.00 -11.21 6.84
CA GLU A 44 -6.42 -12.06 7.95
C GLU A 44 -5.64 -11.74 9.23
N GLN A 45 -4.31 -11.68 9.14
CA GLN A 45 -3.43 -11.36 10.27
C GLN A 45 -3.72 -9.98 10.86
N LEU A 46 -3.96 -8.97 9.99
CA LEU A 46 -4.29 -7.63 10.45
C LEU A 46 -5.62 -7.58 11.21
N CYS A 47 -6.62 -8.35 10.77
CA CYS A 47 -7.89 -8.48 11.50
C CYS A 47 -7.71 -9.11 12.90
N GLU A 48 -6.80 -10.08 13.04
CA GLU A 48 -6.43 -10.64 14.36
C GLU A 48 -5.66 -9.61 15.19
N ALA A 49 -4.70 -8.90 14.61
CA ALA A 49 -3.88 -7.90 15.31
C ALA A 49 -4.73 -6.77 15.92
N VAL A 50 -5.76 -6.30 15.20
CA VAL A 50 -6.70 -5.29 15.75
C VAL A 50 -7.72 -5.88 16.72
N ASP A 51 -7.70 -7.21 16.96
CA ASP A 51 -8.71 -7.92 17.77
C ASP A 51 -10.13 -7.60 17.30
N LEU A 52 -10.41 -7.84 16.02
CA LEU A 52 -11.64 -7.44 15.36
C LEU A 52 -12.84 -8.21 15.93
N ARG A 53 -13.88 -7.48 16.34
CA ARG A 53 -15.09 -8.06 16.95
C ARG A 53 -16.25 -8.09 15.95
N ALA A 54 -17.01 -9.18 15.97
CA ALA A 54 -18.24 -9.29 15.19
C ALA A 54 -19.18 -8.11 15.49
N GLY A 55 -19.85 -7.61 14.45
CA GLY A 55 -20.73 -6.43 14.54
C GLY A 55 -20.01 -5.08 14.55
N SER A 56 -18.65 -5.05 14.54
CA SER A 56 -17.92 -3.80 14.37
C SER A 56 -18.16 -3.18 12.99
N LYS A 57 -18.27 -1.85 12.95
CA LYS A 57 -18.25 -1.08 11.70
C LYS A 57 -16.82 -0.89 11.24
N VAL A 58 -16.47 -1.47 10.08
CA VAL A 58 -15.12 -1.50 9.54
C VAL A 58 -15.05 -0.74 8.22
N LEU A 59 -14.05 0.13 8.11
CA LEU A 59 -13.69 0.77 6.85
C LEU A 59 -12.35 0.18 6.36
N ASP A 60 -12.32 -0.39 5.17
CA ASP A 60 -11.07 -0.77 4.49
C ASP A 60 -10.74 0.29 3.44
N VAL A 61 -9.60 0.99 3.63
CA VAL A 61 -9.20 2.14 2.83
C VAL A 61 -8.09 1.77 1.86
N ALA A 62 -8.25 2.18 0.60
CA ALA A 62 -7.41 1.77 -0.51
C ALA A 62 -7.30 0.23 -0.56
N ALA A 63 -8.46 -0.40 -0.49
CA ALA A 63 -8.64 -1.83 -0.26
C ALA A 63 -8.20 -2.72 -1.43
N GLY A 64 -7.99 -2.12 -2.60
CA GLY A 64 -7.65 -2.86 -3.81
C GLY A 64 -8.73 -3.90 -4.15
N ASN A 65 -8.30 -5.16 -4.26
CA ASN A 65 -9.21 -6.30 -4.50
C ASN A 65 -9.80 -6.90 -3.21
N GLY A 66 -9.71 -6.21 -2.05
CA GLY A 66 -10.47 -6.48 -0.85
C GLY A 66 -9.92 -7.56 0.08
N ASN A 67 -8.60 -7.66 0.30
CA ASN A 67 -8.05 -8.69 1.18
C ASN A 67 -8.47 -8.50 2.65
N ALA A 68 -8.28 -7.31 3.24
CA ALA A 68 -8.75 -7.02 4.60
C ALA A 68 -10.28 -6.89 4.64
N THR A 69 -10.89 -6.37 3.58
CA THR A 69 -12.35 -6.30 3.41
C THR A 69 -13.03 -7.65 3.64
N LEU A 70 -12.60 -8.69 2.88
CA LEU A 70 -13.20 -10.02 2.99
C LEU A 70 -12.86 -10.68 4.33
N ALA A 71 -11.63 -10.48 4.82
CA ALA A 71 -11.23 -10.99 6.13
C ALA A 71 -12.12 -10.43 7.26
N ALA A 72 -12.43 -9.13 7.24
CA ALA A 72 -13.33 -8.51 8.21
C ALA A 72 -14.78 -9.01 8.05
N ALA A 73 -15.28 -9.14 6.81
CA ALA A 73 -16.63 -9.61 6.56
C ALA A 73 -16.84 -11.07 7.00
N ARG A 74 -15.82 -11.95 6.85
CA ARG A 74 -15.85 -13.33 7.39
C ARG A 74 -15.91 -13.38 8.92
N ARG A 75 -15.54 -12.27 9.60
CA ARG A 75 -15.66 -12.08 11.05
C ARG A 75 -16.97 -11.41 11.48
N TRP A 76 -17.94 -11.39 10.56
CA TRP A 76 -19.28 -10.85 10.79
C TRP A 76 -19.31 -9.34 11.12
N CYS A 77 -18.37 -8.59 10.55
CA CYS A 77 -18.36 -7.14 10.66
C CYS A 77 -19.26 -6.48 9.60
N ASP A 78 -19.72 -5.25 9.89
CA ASP A 78 -20.35 -4.36 8.92
C ASP A 78 -19.26 -3.60 8.15
N VAL A 79 -18.99 -4.02 6.92
CA VAL A 79 -17.78 -3.61 6.19
C VAL A 79 -18.11 -2.68 5.03
N THR A 80 -17.45 -1.52 5.01
CA THR A 80 -17.34 -0.64 3.84
C THR A 80 -15.92 -0.74 3.26
N SER A 81 -15.82 -1.09 1.98
CA SER A 81 -14.57 -1.21 1.23
C SER A 81 -14.41 -0.02 0.29
N THR A 82 -13.28 0.68 0.36
CA THR A 82 -13.04 1.84 -0.48
C THR A 82 -11.73 1.74 -1.25
N ASP A 83 -11.78 2.18 -2.50
CA ASP A 83 -10.61 2.40 -3.35
C ASP A 83 -10.96 3.50 -4.38
N TYR A 84 -9.97 4.23 -4.88
CA TYR A 84 -10.21 5.23 -5.93
C TYR A 84 -10.11 4.63 -7.34
N VAL A 85 -9.78 3.32 -7.48
CA VAL A 85 -9.73 2.57 -8.73
C VAL A 85 -10.94 1.65 -8.85
N PRO A 86 -11.95 1.99 -9.67
CA PRO A 86 -13.19 1.20 -9.80
C PRO A 86 -12.97 -0.25 -10.21
N ALA A 87 -11.94 -0.51 -11.04
CA ALA A 87 -11.62 -1.85 -11.50
C ALA A 87 -11.21 -2.78 -10.34
N LEU A 88 -10.48 -2.27 -9.35
CA LEU A 88 -10.09 -3.03 -8.16
C LEU A 88 -11.29 -3.34 -7.27
N LEU A 89 -12.18 -2.35 -7.05
CA LEU A 89 -13.44 -2.57 -6.32
C LEU A 89 -14.33 -3.61 -7.02
N LYS A 90 -14.33 -3.64 -8.36
CA LYS A 90 -15.05 -4.68 -9.12
C LYS A 90 -14.52 -6.07 -8.77
N ARG A 91 -13.19 -6.26 -8.71
CA ARG A 91 -12.58 -7.51 -8.28
C ARG A 91 -12.95 -7.88 -6.85
N GLY A 92 -13.00 -6.90 -5.94
CA GLY A 92 -13.47 -7.10 -4.57
C GLY A 92 -14.93 -7.58 -4.51
N ARG A 93 -15.83 -6.97 -5.30
CA ARG A 93 -17.24 -7.38 -5.40
C ARG A 93 -17.40 -8.81 -5.93
N GLU A 94 -16.64 -9.19 -6.97
CA GLU A 94 -16.66 -10.54 -7.54
C GLU A 94 -16.25 -11.58 -6.47
N ARG A 95 -15.22 -11.29 -5.68
CA ARG A 95 -14.77 -12.16 -4.59
C ARG A 95 -15.81 -12.25 -3.47
N ALA A 96 -16.36 -11.11 -3.04
CA ALA A 96 -17.42 -11.08 -2.01
C ALA A 96 -18.66 -11.87 -2.44
N ALA A 97 -19.07 -11.72 -3.69
CA ALA A 97 -20.20 -12.47 -4.25
C ALA A 97 -19.96 -13.98 -4.25
N ALA A 98 -18.74 -14.43 -4.58
CA ALA A 98 -18.37 -15.86 -4.58
C ALA A 98 -18.43 -16.47 -3.16
N GLU A 99 -18.24 -15.66 -2.12
CA GLU A 99 -18.32 -16.10 -0.72
C GLU A 99 -19.64 -15.70 -0.04
N HIS A 100 -20.61 -15.15 -0.79
CA HIS A 100 -21.92 -14.67 -0.27
C HIS A 100 -21.78 -13.63 0.86
N LEU A 101 -20.70 -12.81 0.83
CA LEU A 101 -20.45 -11.77 1.82
C LEU A 101 -21.16 -10.47 1.43
N MET A 102 -21.86 -9.87 2.40
CA MET A 102 -22.54 -8.58 2.24
C MET A 102 -21.56 -7.46 2.62
N ILE A 103 -21.11 -6.69 1.62
CA ILE A 103 -20.10 -5.63 1.78
C ILE A 103 -20.54 -4.42 0.97
N GLU A 104 -20.43 -3.22 1.55
CA GLU A 104 -20.55 -1.97 0.81
C GLU A 104 -19.22 -1.66 0.10
N PHE A 105 -19.26 -1.45 -1.22
CA PHE A 105 -18.10 -1.03 -2.00
C PHE A 105 -18.32 0.37 -2.54
N ARG A 106 -17.44 1.31 -2.20
CA ARG A 106 -17.57 2.71 -2.55
C ARG A 106 -16.26 3.27 -3.11
N GLU A 107 -16.34 3.97 -4.25
CA GLU A 107 -15.20 4.72 -4.77
C GLU A 107 -14.91 5.91 -3.84
N ALA A 108 -13.66 6.01 -3.35
CA ALA A 108 -13.23 7.09 -2.48
C ALA A 108 -11.73 7.30 -2.54
N ASP A 109 -11.32 8.56 -2.37
CA ASP A 109 -9.94 8.99 -2.19
C ASP A 109 -9.56 8.92 -0.71
N ALA A 110 -8.48 8.20 -0.39
CA ALA A 110 -7.97 8.09 0.98
C ALA A 110 -7.55 9.43 1.61
N GLU A 111 -7.28 10.46 0.78
CA GLU A 111 -6.98 11.81 1.25
C GLU A 111 -8.22 12.70 1.43
N ALA A 112 -9.43 12.19 1.09
CA ALA A 112 -10.71 12.90 1.21
C ALA A 112 -11.85 11.90 1.37
N LEU A 113 -11.89 11.19 2.49
CA LEU A 113 -12.89 10.15 2.75
C LEU A 113 -14.29 10.74 2.92
N PRO A 114 -15.30 10.27 2.15
CA PRO A 114 -16.64 10.84 2.15
C PRO A 114 -17.52 10.29 3.30
N PHE A 115 -16.96 10.24 4.51
CA PHE A 115 -17.60 9.73 5.71
C PHE A 115 -17.55 10.76 6.83
N ALA A 116 -18.50 10.71 7.75
CA ALA A 116 -18.52 11.55 8.93
C ALA A 116 -17.37 11.21 9.89
N ASP A 117 -17.02 12.18 10.73
CA ASP A 117 -16.04 11.97 11.80
C ASP A 117 -16.51 10.86 12.74
N ALA A 118 -15.60 10.06 13.25
CA ALA A 118 -15.87 9.02 14.25
C ALA A 118 -16.97 8.02 13.87
N SER A 119 -17.09 7.69 12.56
CA SER A 119 -18.17 6.84 12.03
C SER A 119 -17.84 5.35 11.98
N TYR A 120 -16.59 4.96 12.23
CA TYR A 120 -16.11 3.57 12.20
C TYR A 120 -15.43 3.15 13.50
N ASP A 121 -15.66 1.90 13.90
CA ASP A 121 -15.00 1.27 15.04
C ASP A 121 -13.55 0.91 14.72
N VAL A 122 -13.34 0.42 13.49
CA VAL A 122 -12.01 0.00 13.00
C VAL A 122 -11.82 0.51 11.56
N VAL A 123 -10.60 1.02 11.30
CA VAL A 123 -10.16 1.44 9.96
C VAL A 123 -8.96 0.58 9.58
N LEU A 124 -9.01 -0.07 8.42
CA LEU A 124 -7.96 -0.97 7.94
C LEU A 124 -7.34 -0.43 6.66
N SER A 125 -6.07 -0.74 6.42
CA SER A 125 -5.45 -0.64 5.11
C SER A 125 -4.29 -1.62 4.98
N THR A 126 -4.29 -2.45 3.94
CA THR A 126 -3.19 -3.37 3.62
C THR A 126 -2.51 -2.94 2.33
N PHE A 127 -1.29 -2.39 2.45
CA PHE A 127 -0.44 -1.95 1.34
C PHE A 127 -1.08 -0.91 0.40
N GLY A 128 -2.17 -0.25 0.82
CA GLY A 128 -2.92 0.70 -0.01
C GLY A 128 -2.56 2.15 0.31
N VAL A 129 -2.86 2.64 1.52
CA VAL A 129 -2.67 4.06 1.90
C VAL A 129 -1.22 4.53 1.78
N MET A 130 -0.24 3.63 1.84
CA MET A 130 1.17 3.98 1.70
C MET A 130 1.49 4.65 0.35
N PHE A 131 0.65 4.46 -0.66
CA PHE A 131 0.82 5.05 -1.99
C PHE A 131 0.15 6.42 -2.15
N THR A 132 -0.48 6.96 -1.11
CA THR A 132 -1.05 8.32 -1.19
C THR A 132 0.06 9.37 -1.34
N PRO A 133 -0.08 10.34 -2.25
CA PRO A 133 0.91 11.42 -2.40
C PRO A 133 1.00 12.30 -1.16
N ASP A 134 -0.12 12.65 -0.56
CA ASP A 134 -0.20 13.39 0.70
C ASP A 134 -0.41 12.42 1.87
N GLN A 135 0.71 11.88 2.37
CA GLN A 135 0.69 10.92 3.47
C GLN A 135 0.08 11.48 4.75
N ASP A 136 0.34 12.76 5.05
CA ASP A 136 -0.14 13.42 6.26
C ASP A 136 -1.66 13.63 6.18
N LYS A 137 -2.16 13.98 5.00
CA LYS A 137 -3.59 14.13 4.75
C LYS A 137 -4.32 12.79 4.86
N ALA A 138 -3.77 11.73 4.25
CA ALA A 138 -4.34 10.39 4.35
C ALA A 138 -4.39 9.90 5.81
N ALA A 139 -3.30 10.05 6.56
CA ALA A 139 -3.27 9.70 7.98
C ALA A 139 -4.31 10.47 8.81
N SER A 140 -4.47 11.77 8.54
CA SER A 140 -5.49 12.61 9.17
C SER A 140 -6.91 12.10 8.88
N GLU A 141 -7.21 11.69 7.65
CA GLU A 141 -8.50 11.15 7.28
C GLU A 141 -8.80 9.80 7.94
N LEU A 142 -7.80 8.88 7.98
CA LEU A 142 -7.95 7.62 8.71
C LEU A 142 -8.30 7.87 10.19
N ALA A 143 -7.58 8.80 10.83
CA ALA A 143 -7.84 9.15 12.21
C ALA A 143 -9.18 9.88 12.39
N ARG A 144 -9.59 10.74 11.45
CA ARG A 144 -10.85 11.48 11.52
C ARG A 144 -12.07 10.55 11.52
N VAL A 145 -12.09 9.57 10.60
CA VAL A 145 -13.24 8.67 10.45
C VAL A 145 -13.29 7.57 11.51
N CYS A 146 -12.15 7.25 12.14
CA CYS A 146 -12.10 6.33 13.28
C CYS A 146 -12.64 7.01 14.54
N ARG A 147 -13.50 6.33 15.29
CA ARG A 147 -14.04 6.88 16.55
C ARG A 147 -12.98 6.88 17.67
N SER A 148 -13.21 7.66 18.73
CA SER A 148 -12.41 7.58 19.95
C SER A 148 -12.47 6.18 20.55
N GLY A 149 -11.34 5.65 21.00
CA GLY A 149 -11.17 4.26 21.45
C GLY A 149 -11.25 3.21 20.32
N GLY A 150 -11.45 3.64 19.07
CA GLY A 150 -11.39 2.77 17.89
C GLY A 150 -9.95 2.45 17.49
N LYS A 151 -9.78 1.54 16.55
CA LYS A 151 -8.46 1.08 16.10
C LYS A 151 -8.23 1.37 14.62
N ILE A 152 -7.00 1.74 14.28
CA ILE A 152 -6.53 1.83 12.90
C ILE A 152 -5.48 0.72 12.71
N GLY A 153 -5.77 -0.25 11.85
CA GLY A 153 -4.87 -1.35 11.50
C GLY A 153 -4.20 -1.11 10.16
N LEU A 154 -2.87 -1.14 10.12
CA LEU A 154 -2.09 -0.87 8.93
C LEU A 154 -1.08 -1.99 8.68
N ALA A 155 -0.93 -2.39 7.41
CA ALA A 155 0.18 -3.21 6.96
C ALA A 155 0.89 -2.49 5.80
N ASN A 156 2.17 -2.15 5.97
CA ASN A 156 2.93 -1.36 4.99
C ASN A 156 4.34 -1.93 4.79
N TRP A 157 4.80 -2.01 3.54
CA TRP A 157 6.14 -2.49 3.22
C TRP A 157 7.21 -1.61 3.85
N THR A 158 8.20 -2.24 4.50
CA THR A 158 9.36 -1.52 5.06
C THR A 158 10.34 -1.11 3.98
N PRO A 159 11.13 -0.04 4.21
CA PRO A 159 12.17 0.39 3.26
C PRO A 159 13.24 -0.67 3.01
N GLN A 160 13.53 -1.51 3.99
CA GLN A 160 14.57 -2.55 3.94
C GLN A 160 14.06 -3.86 3.36
N GLY A 161 12.75 -4.10 3.39
CA GLY A 161 12.11 -5.29 2.83
C GLY A 161 12.20 -5.33 1.30
N PHE A 162 11.97 -6.50 0.73
CA PHE A 162 12.09 -6.73 -0.72
C PHE A 162 11.30 -5.72 -1.56
N ILE A 163 10.05 -5.42 -1.21
CA ILE A 163 9.23 -4.45 -1.96
C ILE A 163 9.74 -3.02 -1.79
N GLY A 164 10.24 -2.63 -0.61
CA GLY A 164 10.89 -1.33 -0.43
C GLY A 164 12.14 -1.18 -1.30
N GLN A 165 12.96 -2.24 -1.39
CA GLN A 165 14.12 -2.28 -2.27
C GLN A 165 13.74 -2.33 -3.76
N LEU A 166 12.60 -2.97 -4.11
CA LEU A 166 12.01 -2.92 -5.45
C LEU A 166 11.71 -1.47 -5.86
N PHE A 167 11.05 -0.68 -4.99
CA PHE A 167 10.77 0.74 -5.28
C PHE A 167 12.06 1.54 -5.47
N LYS A 168 13.07 1.30 -4.64
CA LYS A 168 14.38 1.95 -4.76
C LYS A 168 15.07 1.56 -6.07
N THR A 169 14.99 0.30 -6.49
CA THR A 169 15.58 -0.19 -7.75
C THR A 169 14.88 0.42 -8.95
N ILE A 170 13.55 0.46 -8.98
CA ILE A 170 12.80 1.16 -10.03
C ILE A 170 13.18 2.66 -10.06
N GLY A 171 13.34 3.27 -8.90
CA GLY A 171 13.71 4.68 -8.76
C GLY A 171 15.09 5.06 -9.34
N LYS A 172 16.00 4.09 -9.55
CA LYS A 172 17.27 4.32 -10.26
C LYS A 172 17.06 4.54 -11.76
N HIS A 173 16.03 3.96 -12.33
CA HIS A 173 15.70 4.04 -13.76
C HIS A 173 14.65 5.12 -14.07
N ILE A 174 13.71 5.31 -13.15
CA ILE A 174 12.63 6.31 -13.28
C ILE A 174 12.58 7.09 -11.98
N ALA A 175 13.05 8.33 -12.05
CA ALA A 175 13.08 9.20 -10.88
C ALA A 175 11.66 9.38 -10.28
N PRO A 176 11.50 9.19 -8.97
CA PRO A 176 10.23 9.48 -8.31
C PRO A 176 9.90 10.97 -8.42
N PRO A 177 8.61 11.36 -8.33
CA PRO A 177 8.23 12.75 -8.36
C PRO A 177 8.95 13.56 -7.26
N ALA A 178 9.55 14.69 -7.65
CA ALA A 178 10.29 15.53 -6.72
C ALA A 178 9.38 16.01 -5.57
N GLY A 179 9.88 15.97 -4.34
CA GLY A 179 9.18 16.44 -3.15
C GLY A 179 8.11 15.48 -2.60
N VAL A 180 7.87 14.34 -3.23
CA VAL A 180 6.95 13.31 -2.72
C VAL A 180 7.71 12.35 -1.82
N LYS A 181 7.16 12.08 -0.63
CA LYS A 181 7.73 11.11 0.32
C LYS A 181 7.63 9.68 -0.23
N SER A 182 8.64 8.86 0.03
CA SER A 182 8.60 7.44 -0.37
C SER A 182 7.43 6.70 0.27
N PRO A 183 6.68 5.88 -0.49
CA PRO A 183 5.63 5.01 0.07
C PRO A 183 6.12 4.14 1.23
N ALA A 184 7.34 3.63 1.14
CA ALA A 184 7.90 2.73 2.16
C ALA A 184 8.12 3.39 3.53
N LEU A 185 8.03 4.72 3.65
CA LEU A 185 8.09 5.41 4.94
C LEU A 185 6.93 5.01 5.87
N TRP A 186 5.75 4.70 5.33
CA TRP A 186 4.65 4.16 6.13
C TRP A 186 5.00 2.84 6.83
N GLY A 187 5.99 2.11 6.34
CA GLY A 187 6.55 0.91 6.95
C GLY A 187 7.64 1.20 8.00
N THR A 188 7.64 2.38 8.62
CA THR A 188 8.58 2.74 9.69
C THR A 188 7.83 3.25 10.92
N ALA A 189 8.23 2.81 12.13
CA ALA A 189 7.63 3.28 13.38
C ALA A 189 7.75 4.81 13.53
N ALA A 190 8.91 5.37 13.18
CA ALA A 190 9.13 6.82 13.27
C ALA A 190 8.11 7.62 12.43
N ARG A 191 7.78 7.14 11.21
CA ARG A 191 6.79 7.83 10.37
C ARG A 191 5.37 7.69 10.93
N LEU A 192 5.03 6.54 11.49
CA LEU A 192 3.73 6.35 12.15
C LEU A 192 3.60 7.27 13.37
N ASP A 193 4.65 7.40 14.17
CA ASP A 193 4.67 8.34 15.31
C ASP A 193 4.47 9.78 14.85
N GLU A 194 5.18 10.24 13.81
CA GLU A 194 4.99 11.57 13.24
C GLU A 194 3.53 11.85 12.84
N MET A 195 2.86 10.86 12.23
CA MET A 195 1.51 11.03 11.69
C MET A 195 0.41 10.88 12.75
N PHE A 196 0.59 9.99 13.72
CA PHE A 196 -0.52 9.57 14.60
C PHE A 196 -0.33 9.88 16.09
N ALA A 197 0.90 10.12 16.60
CA ALA A 197 1.13 10.24 18.05
C ALA A 197 0.26 11.29 18.73
N SER A 198 -0.06 12.41 18.06
CA SER A 198 -0.94 13.44 18.62
C SER A 198 -2.39 12.99 18.83
N GLN A 199 -2.85 11.97 18.09
CA GLN A 199 -4.22 11.48 18.09
C GLN A 199 -4.35 10.05 18.65
N ALA A 200 -3.22 9.37 18.90
CA ALA A 200 -3.18 8.01 19.42
C ALA A 200 -3.01 7.98 20.94
N SER A 201 -3.68 7.05 21.60
CA SER A 201 -3.36 6.66 22.98
C SER A 201 -2.25 5.60 23.02
N GLU A 202 -2.16 4.80 21.94
CA GLU A 202 -1.16 3.74 21.79
C GLU A 202 -0.87 3.52 20.30
N ILE A 203 0.39 3.21 19.98
CA ILE A 203 0.85 2.74 18.66
C ILE A 203 1.68 1.49 18.89
N ALA A 204 1.11 0.32 18.60
CA ALA A 204 1.81 -0.95 18.57
C ALA A 204 2.25 -1.23 17.13
N ALA A 205 3.54 -1.45 16.88
CA ALA A 205 4.08 -1.67 15.55
C ALA A 205 5.10 -2.81 15.55
N GLU A 206 4.81 -3.87 14.81
CA GLU A 206 5.59 -5.10 14.78
C GLU A 206 6.04 -5.45 13.35
N PRO A 207 7.31 -5.76 13.12
CA PRO A 207 7.76 -6.27 11.83
C PRO A 207 7.22 -7.67 11.59
N ARG A 208 6.69 -7.90 10.39
CA ARG A 208 6.16 -9.18 9.93
C ARG A 208 6.78 -9.54 8.58
N MET A 209 6.69 -10.80 8.21
CA MET A 209 7.19 -11.30 6.94
C MET A 209 6.07 -11.86 6.09
N PHE A 210 5.92 -11.34 4.87
CA PHE A 210 5.19 -12.02 3.81
C PHE A 210 6.18 -12.77 2.92
N VAL A 211 5.81 -13.96 2.44
CA VAL A 211 6.69 -14.79 1.61
C VAL A 211 6.12 -14.91 0.20
N PHE A 212 6.76 -14.24 -0.75
CA PHE A 212 6.48 -14.40 -2.16
C PHE A 212 6.99 -15.75 -2.66
N ARG A 213 6.17 -16.43 -3.48
CA ARG A 213 6.52 -17.73 -4.10
C ARG A 213 6.16 -17.71 -5.57
N TYR A 214 7.15 -18.01 -6.42
CA TYR A 214 6.99 -18.09 -7.86
C TYR A 214 7.73 -19.29 -8.43
N ARG A 215 7.34 -19.74 -9.63
CA ARG A 215 7.92 -20.93 -10.28
C ARG A 215 9.38 -20.75 -10.66
N SER A 216 9.77 -19.49 -10.98
CA SER A 216 11.13 -19.12 -11.36
C SER A 216 11.31 -17.60 -11.28
N PRO A 217 12.55 -17.07 -11.33
CA PRO A 217 12.81 -15.64 -11.48
C PRO A 217 12.12 -14.99 -12.69
N ASP A 218 12.11 -15.67 -13.83
CA ASP A 218 11.42 -15.15 -15.03
C ASP A 218 9.90 -15.12 -14.86
N HIS A 219 9.31 -16.12 -14.21
CA HIS A 219 7.88 -16.12 -13.89
C HIS A 219 7.51 -14.97 -12.94
N TRP A 220 8.33 -14.70 -11.92
CA TRP A 220 8.11 -13.53 -11.05
C TRP A 220 8.16 -12.23 -11.86
N LEU A 221 9.16 -12.07 -12.71
CA LEU A 221 9.31 -10.88 -13.53
C LEU A 221 8.13 -10.69 -14.50
N GLU A 222 7.68 -11.75 -15.14
CA GLU A 222 6.51 -11.74 -16.03
C GLU A 222 5.25 -11.27 -15.29
N ILE A 223 4.96 -11.84 -14.10
CA ILE A 223 3.82 -11.45 -13.29
C ILE A 223 3.90 -9.98 -12.87
N PHE A 224 5.06 -9.52 -12.37
CA PHE A 224 5.21 -8.13 -11.95
C PHE A 224 5.17 -7.15 -13.12
N LYS A 225 5.80 -7.49 -14.23
CA LYS A 225 5.79 -6.66 -15.45
C LYS A 225 4.39 -6.56 -16.07
N THR A 226 3.56 -7.60 -15.96
CA THR A 226 2.24 -7.65 -16.59
C THR A 226 1.13 -7.11 -15.70
N PHE A 227 1.15 -7.42 -14.40
CA PHE A 227 0.01 -7.20 -13.52
C PHE A 227 0.26 -6.18 -12.41
N TYR A 228 1.51 -5.95 -12.00
CA TYR A 228 1.83 -4.99 -10.94
C TYR A 228 2.05 -3.60 -11.52
N GLY A 229 1.07 -2.71 -11.37
CA GLY A 229 1.02 -1.40 -12.00
C GLY A 229 2.32 -0.58 -11.95
N PRO A 230 2.99 -0.41 -10.81
CA PRO A 230 4.26 0.31 -10.74
C PRO A 230 5.35 -0.27 -11.64
N THR A 231 5.53 -1.60 -11.65
CA THR A 231 6.54 -2.26 -12.52
C THR A 231 6.14 -2.19 -13.99
N LEU A 232 4.85 -2.45 -14.30
CA LEU A 232 4.33 -2.34 -15.68
C LEU A 232 4.61 -0.95 -16.25
N LYS A 233 4.29 0.12 -15.51
CA LYS A 233 4.52 1.51 -15.95
C LYS A 233 5.99 1.85 -16.06
N ALA A 234 6.83 1.29 -15.18
CA ALA A 234 8.27 1.46 -15.26
C ALA A 234 8.84 0.90 -16.57
N PHE A 235 8.48 -0.32 -16.94
CA PHE A 235 8.88 -0.90 -18.21
C PHE A 235 8.33 -0.13 -19.41
N ALA A 236 7.07 0.31 -19.38
CA ALA A 236 6.45 1.05 -20.47
C ALA A 236 7.05 2.44 -20.71
N ALA A 237 7.69 3.03 -19.69
CA ALA A 237 8.32 4.35 -19.80
C ALA A 237 9.76 4.32 -20.34
N LEU A 238 10.35 3.14 -20.49
CA LEU A 238 11.75 2.95 -20.90
C LEU A 238 11.84 2.43 -22.34
N ASP A 239 12.90 2.82 -23.03
CA ASP A 239 13.32 2.21 -24.30
C ASP A 239 13.85 0.78 -24.09
N GLU A 240 14.15 0.08 -25.16
CA GLU A 240 14.62 -1.32 -25.10
C GLU A 240 15.89 -1.48 -24.25
N SER A 241 16.83 -0.55 -24.34
CA SER A 241 18.07 -0.55 -23.55
C SER A 241 17.77 -0.37 -22.06
N GLY A 242 16.92 0.60 -21.71
CA GLY A 242 16.47 0.87 -20.34
C GLY A 242 15.66 -0.30 -19.75
N GLN A 243 14.78 -0.92 -20.54
CA GLN A 243 14.05 -2.11 -20.14
C GLN A 243 14.99 -3.28 -19.83
N GLY A 244 16.03 -3.47 -20.66
CA GLY A 244 17.06 -4.47 -20.43
C GLY A 244 17.87 -4.19 -19.15
N ALA A 245 18.20 -2.93 -18.87
CA ALA A 245 18.89 -2.54 -17.65
C ALA A 245 18.02 -2.75 -16.40
N LEU A 246 16.75 -2.29 -16.44
CA LEU A 246 15.80 -2.51 -15.34
C LEU A 246 15.58 -4.01 -15.06
N LYS A 247 15.42 -4.83 -16.12
CA LYS A 247 15.29 -6.30 -15.98
C LYS A 247 16.48 -6.88 -15.21
N ARG A 248 17.71 -6.53 -15.58
CA ARG A 248 18.92 -7.05 -14.91
C ARG A 248 18.96 -6.64 -13.43
N ASP A 249 18.66 -5.38 -13.12
CA ASP A 249 18.67 -4.90 -11.74
C ASP A 249 17.59 -5.54 -10.88
N LEU A 250 16.42 -5.79 -11.45
CA LEU A 250 15.32 -6.51 -10.75
C LEU A 250 15.66 -7.99 -10.53
N GLN A 251 16.30 -8.63 -11.50
CA GLN A 251 16.76 -10.02 -11.34
C GLN A 251 17.90 -10.13 -10.32
N ALA A 252 18.81 -9.15 -10.28
CA ALA A 252 19.87 -9.08 -9.27
C ALA A 252 19.27 -8.91 -7.87
N LEU A 253 18.33 -7.95 -7.70
CA LEU A 253 17.61 -7.76 -6.44
C LEU A 253 16.88 -9.04 -6.01
N LEU A 254 16.18 -9.70 -6.92
CA LEU A 254 15.51 -10.96 -6.63
C LEU A 254 16.51 -12.02 -6.13
N GLY A 255 17.69 -12.13 -6.75
CA GLY A 255 18.76 -13.05 -6.35
C GLY A 255 19.28 -12.78 -4.94
N GLU A 256 19.35 -11.51 -4.53
CA GLU A 256 19.79 -11.14 -3.16
C GLU A 256 18.79 -11.62 -2.08
N PHE A 257 17.50 -11.64 -2.40
CA PHE A 257 16.43 -11.99 -1.46
C PHE A 257 15.94 -13.43 -1.59
N ASN A 258 16.18 -14.09 -2.72
CA ASN A 258 15.71 -15.46 -2.93
C ASN A 258 16.46 -16.46 -2.03
N ARG A 259 15.69 -17.28 -1.34
CA ARG A 259 16.19 -18.32 -0.42
C ARG A 259 16.08 -19.74 -1.00
N ALA A 260 15.46 -19.89 -2.18
CA ALA A 260 15.37 -21.19 -2.84
C ALA A 260 16.61 -21.46 -3.68
N ASP A 261 17.03 -22.72 -3.73
CA ASP A 261 18.16 -23.25 -4.49
C ASP A 261 17.74 -24.28 -5.58
N ASP A 262 16.41 -24.46 -5.73
CA ASP A 262 15.80 -25.44 -6.64
C ASP A 262 15.29 -24.81 -7.96
N GLY A 263 15.66 -23.57 -8.25
CA GLY A 263 15.20 -22.81 -9.41
C GLY A 263 13.88 -22.08 -9.21
N THR A 264 13.20 -22.28 -8.08
CA THR A 264 12.00 -21.51 -7.70
C THR A 264 12.36 -20.18 -7.02
N VAL A 265 11.35 -19.40 -6.68
CA VAL A 265 11.50 -18.15 -5.94
C VAL A 265 10.77 -18.26 -4.61
N VAL A 266 11.53 -18.07 -3.53
CA VAL A 266 11.02 -17.92 -2.16
C VAL A 266 11.64 -16.67 -1.56
N VAL A 267 10.90 -15.56 -1.59
CA VAL A 267 11.39 -14.25 -1.15
C VAL A 267 10.61 -13.77 0.06
N HIS A 268 11.33 -13.52 1.15
CA HIS A 268 10.78 -12.89 2.35
C HIS A 268 10.76 -11.37 2.17
N SER A 269 9.58 -10.78 2.28
CA SER A 269 9.39 -9.33 2.23
C SER A 269 8.84 -8.83 3.55
N GLU A 270 9.63 -8.00 4.24
CA GLU A 270 9.22 -7.41 5.50
C GLU A 270 8.17 -6.34 5.28
N TYR A 271 7.15 -6.33 6.15
CA TYR A 271 6.20 -5.25 6.31
C TYR A 271 6.04 -4.91 7.79
N LEU A 272 5.64 -3.68 8.07
CA LEU A 272 5.26 -3.25 9.41
C LEU A 272 3.75 -3.45 9.56
N GLU A 273 3.35 -4.30 10.52
CA GLU A 273 1.98 -4.40 11.01
C GLU A 273 1.83 -3.43 12.17
N ALA A 274 0.87 -2.51 12.07
CA ALA A 274 0.66 -1.50 13.09
C ALA A 274 -0.79 -1.45 13.52
N VAL A 275 -1.01 -1.35 14.83
CA VAL A 275 -2.31 -1.10 15.44
C VAL A 275 -2.23 0.20 16.24
N ILE A 276 -3.02 1.18 15.83
CA ILE A 276 -3.09 2.50 16.43
C ILE A 276 -4.44 2.61 17.14
N THR A 277 -4.42 2.79 18.45
CA THR A 277 -5.64 3.04 19.24
C THR A 277 -5.86 4.55 19.31
N LYS A 278 -6.98 5.03 18.79
CA LYS A 278 -7.33 6.45 18.78
C LYS A 278 -7.74 6.93 20.18
N ARG A 279 -7.30 8.13 20.57
CA ARG A 279 -7.78 8.81 21.79
C ARG A 279 -9.24 9.18 21.72
#